data_21980a3d94a496d80e44839883ebc69c
#
_entry.id   21980a3d94a496d80e44839883ebc69c
#
_cell.length_a   1.000
_cell.length_b   1.000
_cell.length_c   1.000
_cell.angle_alpha   90.00
_cell.angle_beta   90.00
_cell.angle_gamma   90.00
#
_symmetry.space_group_name_H-M   'P 1'
#
loop_
_entity.id
_entity.type
_entity.pdbx_description
1 polymer ?
#
loop_
_entity_poly.entity_id
_entity_poly.type
_entity_poly.pdbx_seq_one_letter_code
_entity_poly.pdbx_strand_id
1 'polypeptide(L)'
;LEALQLERLKDMVAYAYDNTVYYKRAFDEAGVKPGDIESLDDIAKFPFCDKKTERETQHVGSFFGEMCSVPEEEVIFMATSSGSTGVPTVSPFTQEDFDLWQDTEARLFWQAGMRPNDRYVHGLNFALYVGGPDVIGAQRLGALAIWVGAVPSDRLLFVLKQYQPTIIWTSPSYAWHLGEIAKEKGFDPKEDFLSLIHI
;
A
#
# COMPACT_ATOMS: atom_id res chain seq x y z
N LEU A 1 17.24 -17.54 5.36
CA LEU A 1 16.25 -16.74 4.63
C LEU A 1 15.55 -17.60 3.57
N GLU A 2 16.28 -18.29 2.68
CA GLU A 2 15.73 -19.12 1.60
C GLU A 2 14.77 -20.22 2.09
N ALA A 3 15.11 -20.91 3.19
CA ALA A 3 14.22 -21.92 3.76
C ALA A 3 12.85 -21.35 4.18
N LEU A 4 12.84 -20.16 4.80
CA LEU A 4 11.61 -19.46 5.16
C LEU A 4 10.85 -18.96 3.94
N GLN A 5 11.55 -18.50 2.90
CA GLN A 5 10.92 -18.10 1.65
C GLN A 5 10.26 -19.28 0.95
N LEU A 6 10.92 -20.43 0.92
CA LEU A 6 10.37 -21.64 0.31
C LEU A 6 9.15 -22.16 1.09
N GLU A 7 9.20 -22.17 2.41
CA GLU A 7 8.07 -22.54 3.26
C GLU A 7 6.85 -21.64 2.93
N ARG A 8 7.03 -20.32 2.98
CA ARG A 8 5.95 -19.36 2.69
C ARG A 8 5.45 -19.43 1.25
N LEU A 9 6.33 -19.71 0.29
CA LEU A 9 5.92 -19.91 -1.11
C LEU A 9 5.01 -21.12 -1.25
N LYS A 10 5.36 -22.25 -0.61
CA LYS A 10 4.52 -23.45 -0.60
C LYS A 10 3.15 -23.19 0.01
N ASP A 11 3.13 -22.52 1.15
CA ASP A 11 1.87 -22.16 1.84
C ASP A 11 1.00 -21.25 0.98
N MET A 12 1.60 -20.21 0.35
CA MET A 12 0.86 -19.28 -0.48
C MET A 12 0.31 -19.93 -1.75
N VAL A 13 1.09 -20.78 -2.41
CA VAL A 13 0.64 -21.49 -3.63
C VAL A 13 -0.49 -22.46 -3.30
N ALA A 14 -0.39 -23.18 -2.19
CA ALA A 14 -1.44 -24.08 -1.70
C ALA A 14 -2.70 -23.27 -1.34
N TYR A 15 -2.56 -22.20 -0.59
CA TYR A 15 -3.66 -21.31 -0.21
C TYR A 15 -4.39 -20.74 -1.43
N ALA A 16 -3.65 -20.22 -2.41
CA ALA A 16 -4.23 -19.68 -3.65
C ALA A 16 -5.00 -20.75 -4.44
N TYR A 17 -4.46 -21.95 -4.54
CA TYR A 17 -5.11 -23.07 -5.22
C TYR A 17 -6.39 -23.52 -4.53
N ASP A 18 -6.37 -23.61 -3.20
CA ASP A 18 -7.48 -24.16 -2.43
C ASP A 18 -8.63 -23.14 -2.22
N ASN A 19 -8.32 -21.83 -2.21
CA ASN A 19 -9.26 -20.80 -1.81
C ASN A 19 -9.69 -19.85 -2.92
N THR A 20 -9.16 -19.99 -4.16
CA THR A 20 -9.57 -19.12 -5.26
C THR A 20 -10.04 -19.91 -6.47
N VAL A 21 -11.06 -19.41 -7.14
CA VAL A 21 -11.57 -20.01 -8.38
C VAL A 21 -10.57 -19.83 -9.51
N TYR A 22 -9.98 -18.63 -9.63
CA TYR A 22 -9.03 -18.32 -10.68
C TYR A 22 -7.76 -19.15 -10.62
N TYR A 23 -7.03 -19.15 -9.50
CA TYR A 23 -5.75 -19.84 -9.41
C TYR A 23 -5.91 -21.36 -9.49
N LYS A 24 -6.99 -21.90 -8.93
CA LYS A 24 -7.30 -23.32 -9.09
C LYS A 24 -7.41 -23.70 -10.58
N ARG A 25 -8.22 -22.97 -11.33
CA ARG A 25 -8.39 -23.20 -12.78
C ARG A 25 -7.06 -23.02 -13.54
N ALA A 26 -6.36 -21.90 -13.31
CA ALA A 26 -5.13 -21.58 -14.02
C ALA A 26 -4.03 -22.62 -13.79
N PHE A 27 -3.89 -23.12 -12.56
CA PHE A 27 -2.91 -24.17 -12.24
C PHE A 27 -3.30 -25.50 -12.85
N ASP A 28 -4.59 -25.89 -12.82
CA ASP A 28 -5.09 -27.10 -13.44
C ASP A 28 -4.88 -27.09 -14.96
N GLU A 29 -5.15 -25.97 -15.63
CA GLU A 29 -4.94 -25.76 -17.06
C GLU A 29 -3.45 -25.82 -17.44
N ALA A 30 -2.57 -25.29 -16.59
CA ALA A 30 -1.11 -25.37 -16.79
C ALA A 30 -0.53 -26.76 -16.43
N GLY A 31 -1.32 -27.64 -15.84
CA GLY A 31 -0.88 -28.97 -15.43
C GLY A 31 0.06 -28.98 -14.21
N VAL A 32 -0.01 -27.91 -13.37
CA VAL A 32 0.81 -27.79 -12.16
C VAL A 32 -0.05 -27.87 -10.90
N LYS A 33 0.56 -28.31 -9.80
CA LYS A 33 -0.08 -28.45 -8.49
C LYS A 33 0.79 -27.80 -7.41
N PRO A 34 0.23 -27.39 -6.26
CA PRO A 34 1.01 -26.84 -5.14
C PRO A 34 2.22 -27.69 -4.74
N GLY A 35 2.10 -29.00 -4.83
CA GLY A 35 3.19 -29.96 -4.52
C GLY A 35 4.39 -29.91 -5.46
N ASP A 36 4.29 -29.24 -6.61
CA ASP A 36 5.38 -29.10 -7.58
C ASP A 36 6.40 -28.02 -7.17
N ILE A 37 6.15 -27.31 -6.08
CA ILE A 37 7.10 -26.37 -5.46
C ILE A 37 8.03 -27.14 -4.51
N GLU A 38 9.21 -27.47 -4.96
CA GLU A 38 10.28 -28.08 -4.16
C GLU A 38 11.42 -27.11 -3.86
N SER A 39 11.60 -26.11 -4.72
CA SER A 39 12.57 -25.02 -4.61
C SER A 39 11.93 -23.66 -4.95
N LEU A 40 12.63 -22.55 -4.69
CA LEU A 40 12.16 -21.20 -5.06
C LEU A 40 12.04 -21.02 -6.58
N ASP A 41 12.91 -21.70 -7.37
CA ASP A 41 12.92 -21.59 -8.81
C ASP A 41 11.69 -22.24 -9.46
N ASP A 42 11.03 -23.16 -8.75
CA ASP A 42 9.85 -23.86 -9.25
C ASP A 42 8.64 -22.95 -9.46
N ILE A 43 8.64 -21.74 -8.90
CA ILE A 43 7.60 -20.74 -9.18
C ILE A 43 7.49 -20.42 -10.68
N ALA A 44 8.59 -20.59 -11.44
CA ALA A 44 8.61 -20.38 -12.88
C ALA A 44 7.76 -21.40 -13.67
N LYS A 45 7.35 -22.51 -13.06
CA LYS A 45 6.43 -23.49 -13.65
C LYS A 45 4.98 -23.01 -13.65
N PHE A 46 4.65 -22.07 -12.77
CA PHE A 46 3.29 -21.60 -12.54
C PHE A 46 2.93 -20.45 -13.50
N PRO A 47 1.65 -20.37 -13.92
CA PRO A 47 1.22 -19.32 -14.85
C PRO A 47 1.33 -17.93 -14.22
N PHE A 48 1.74 -16.95 -15.04
CA PHE A 48 1.74 -15.56 -14.66
C PHE A 48 0.30 -15.00 -14.64
N CYS A 49 0.05 -14.10 -13.69
CA CYS A 49 -1.12 -13.25 -13.70
C CYS A 49 -0.69 -11.82 -14.06
N ASP A 50 -1.40 -11.18 -14.96
CA ASP A 50 -1.20 -9.79 -15.32
C ASP A 50 -2.44 -8.95 -14.97
N LYS A 51 -2.29 -7.62 -15.09
CA LYS A 51 -3.38 -6.69 -14.77
C LYS A 51 -4.61 -6.83 -15.68
N LYS A 52 -4.44 -7.37 -16.88
CA LYS A 52 -5.56 -7.65 -17.78
C LYS A 52 -6.39 -8.81 -17.24
N THR A 53 -5.73 -9.88 -16.86
CA THR A 53 -6.34 -11.06 -16.25
C THR A 53 -7.06 -10.70 -14.95
N GLU A 54 -6.42 -9.89 -14.09
CA GLU A 54 -7.04 -9.38 -12.86
C GLU A 54 -8.36 -8.64 -13.15
N ARG A 55 -8.37 -7.76 -14.17
CA ARG A 55 -9.60 -7.04 -14.58
C ARG A 55 -10.68 -7.94 -15.17
N GLU A 56 -10.30 -8.94 -15.96
CA GLU A 56 -11.22 -9.86 -16.59
C GLU A 56 -11.91 -10.78 -15.59
N THR A 57 -11.25 -11.10 -14.47
CA THR A 57 -11.79 -11.92 -13.39
C THR A 57 -12.48 -11.14 -12.30
N GLN A 58 -12.23 -9.83 -12.23
CA GLN A 58 -12.86 -8.93 -11.28
C GLN A 58 -14.38 -8.89 -11.51
N HIS A 59 -15.16 -9.01 -10.44
CA HIS A 59 -16.62 -9.08 -10.45
C HIS A 59 -17.22 -10.30 -11.15
N VAL A 60 -16.42 -11.30 -11.50
CA VAL A 60 -16.93 -12.59 -12.00
C VAL A 60 -17.27 -13.48 -10.81
N GLY A 61 -18.49 -13.96 -10.73
CA GLY A 61 -18.96 -14.87 -9.70
C GLY A 61 -19.21 -14.24 -8.32
N SER A 62 -18.54 -13.15 -7.98
CA SER A 62 -18.74 -12.40 -6.73
C SER A 62 -18.40 -10.92 -6.93
N PHE A 63 -18.69 -10.09 -5.93
CA PHE A 63 -18.35 -8.66 -5.98
C PHE A 63 -16.82 -8.43 -6.13
N PHE A 64 -16.00 -9.23 -5.47
CA PHE A 64 -14.53 -9.14 -5.55
C PHE A 64 -13.90 -10.05 -6.62
N GLY A 65 -14.70 -10.86 -7.31
CA GLY A 65 -14.27 -11.70 -8.42
C GLY A 65 -13.60 -13.00 -8.02
N GLU A 66 -13.07 -13.71 -9.02
CA GLU A 66 -12.56 -15.08 -8.87
C GLU A 66 -11.22 -15.21 -8.13
N MET A 67 -10.51 -14.09 -7.93
CA MET A 67 -9.23 -14.06 -7.21
C MET A 67 -9.39 -13.82 -5.71
N CYS A 68 -10.57 -13.42 -5.26
CA CYS A 68 -10.85 -13.27 -3.83
C CYS A 68 -10.88 -14.64 -3.15
N SER A 69 -10.13 -14.77 -2.07
CA SER A 69 -9.91 -16.04 -1.36
C SER A 69 -10.78 -16.21 -0.11
N VAL A 70 -11.58 -15.20 0.22
CA VAL A 70 -12.44 -15.18 1.42
C VAL A 70 -13.86 -14.76 1.06
N PRO A 71 -14.86 -15.08 1.89
CA PRO A 71 -16.21 -14.54 1.76
C PRO A 71 -16.24 -13.01 1.83
N GLU A 72 -17.18 -12.39 1.14
CA GLU A 72 -17.31 -10.92 1.08
C GLU A 72 -17.47 -10.27 2.46
N GLU A 73 -18.14 -10.93 3.38
CA GLU A 73 -18.38 -10.48 4.75
C GLU A 73 -17.10 -10.40 5.62
N GLU A 74 -16.01 -11.04 5.21
CA GLU A 74 -14.72 -10.96 5.89
C GLU A 74 -13.86 -9.79 5.40
N VAL A 75 -14.25 -9.16 4.30
CA VAL A 75 -13.54 -8.00 3.73
C VAL A 75 -13.95 -6.74 4.47
N ILE A 76 -13.00 -6.10 5.12
CA ILE A 76 -13.23 -4.86 5.90
C ILE A 76 -12.73 -3.60 5.23
N PHE A 77 -11.85 -3.74 4.25
CA PHE A 77 -11.24 -2.63 3.53
C PHE A 77 -11.01 -2.98 2.07
N MET A 78 -11.19 -2.02 1.20
CA MET A 78 -10.95 -2.14 -0.22
C MET A 78 -10.12 -0.96 -0.72
N ALA A 79 -8.99 -1.27 -1.34
CA ALA A 79 -8.20 -0.28 -2.08
C ALA A 79 -8.42 -0.42 -3.59
N THR A 80 -8.23 0.66 -4.33
CA THR A 80 -8.33 0.64 -5.79
C THR A 80 -7.09 1.26 -6.44
N SER A 81 -6.71 0.73 -7.60
CA SER A 81 -5.73 1.39 -8.44
C SER A 81 -6.30 2.70 -9.04
N SER A 82 -5.44 3.59 -9.54
CA SER A 82 -5.87 4.87 -10.12
C SER A 82 -6.76 4.76 -11.35
N GLY A 83 -6.83 3.59 -12.00
CA GLY A 83 -7.64 3.38 -13.20
C GLY A 83 -7.18 4.15 -14.44
N SER A 84 -5.98 4.68 -14.47
CA SER A 84 -5.45 5.50 -15.60
C SER A 84 -5.49 4.80 -16.96
N THR A 85 -5.58 3.49 -16.98
CA THR A 85 -5.66 2.65 -18.19
C THR A 85 -7.03 1.97 -18.38
N GLY A 86 -8.07 2.43 -17.70
CA GLY A 86 -9.42 1.86 -17.76
C GLY A 86 -10.06 1.68 -16.37
N VAL A 87 -10.85 0.62 -16.20
CA VAL A 87 -11.49 0.31 -14.92
C VAL A 87 -10.43 0.06 -13.84
N PRO A 88 -10.52 0.70 -12.67
CA PRO A 88 -9.63 0.41 -11.55
C PRO A 88 -9.66 -1.05 -11.14
N THR A 89 -8.52 -1.62 -10.79
CA THR A 89 -8.47 -2.91 -10.13
C THR A 89 -8.72 -2.75 -8.63
N VAL A 90 -9.37 -3.72 -8.03
CA VAL A 90 -9.78 -3.74 -6.63
C VAL A 90 -8.93 -4.72 -5.86
N SER A 91 -8.42 -4.29 -4.72
CA SER A 91 -7.71 -5.15 -3.76
C SER A 91 -8.51 -5.18 -2.46
N PRO A 92 -9.19 -6.30 -2.15
CA PRO A 92 -9.89 -6.50 -0.89
C PRO A 92 -8.90 -6.92 0.20
N PHE A 93 -9.17 -6.53 1.43
CA PHE A 93 -8.38 -6.87 2.61
C PHE A 93 -9.28 -7.33 3.75
N THR A 94 -8.91 -8.43 4.37
CA THR A 94 -9.44 -8.84 5.67
C THR A 94 -8.86 -7.97 6.79
N GLN A 95 -9.33 -8.13 8.03
CA GLN A 95 -8.74 -7.46 9.18
C GLN A 95 -7.27 -7.88 9.38
N GLU A 96 -6.96 -9.15 9.17
CA GLU A 96 -5.60 -9.68 9.30
C GLU A 96 -4.66 -9.08 8.23
N ASP A 97 -5.09 -9.04 6.97
CA ASP A 97 -4.32 -8.42 5.88
C ASP A 97 -4.06 -6.93 6.16
N PHE A 98 -5.10 -6.22 6.62
CA PHE A 98 -5.01 -4.81 6.95
C PHE A 98 -4.02 -4.55 8.09
N ASP A 99 -4.08 -5.35 9.14
CA ASP A 99 -3.16 -5.25 10.28
C ASP A 99 -1.71 -5.57 9.88
N LEU A 100 -1.50 -6.60 9.06
CA LEU A 100 -0.19 -6.95 8.52
C LEU A 100 0.38 -5.83 7.64
N TRP A 101 -0.46 -5.21 6.82
CA TRP A 101 -0.06 -4.03 6.03
C TRP A 101 0.43 -2.90 6.94
N GLN A 102 -0.34 -2.55 7.98
CA GLN A 102 0.05 -1.47 8.90
C GLN A 102 1.34 -1.78 9.68
N ASP A 103 1.60 -3.05 10.02
CA ASP A 103 2.87 -3.47 10.62
C ASP A 103 4.03 -3.32 9.63
N THR A 104 3.78 -3.59 8.36
CA THR A 104 4.77 -3.43 7.29
C THR A 104 5.09 -1.96 7.08
N GLU A 105 4.08 -1.08 7.04
CA GLU A 105 4.26 0.37 6.95
C GLU A 105 5.02 0.94 8.16
N ALA A 106 4.72 0.48 9.36
CA ALA A 106 5.45 0.90 10.55
C ALA A 106 6.96 0.54 10.46
N ARG A 107 7.29 -0.63 9.91
CA ARG A 107 8.69 -1.03 9.66
C ARG A 107 9.35 -0.20 8.59
N LEU A 108 8.63 0.11 7.49
CA LEU A 108 9.09 0.99 6.42
C LEU A 108 9.43 2.37 6.98
N PHE A 109 8.54 2.97 7.72
CA PHE A 109 8.75 4.27 8.36
C PHE A 109 9.91 4.27 9.35
N TRP A 110 10.04 3.21 10.16
CA TRP A 110 11.19 3.05 11.05
C TRP A 110 12.51 2.97 10.28
N GLN A 111 12.55 2.21 9.19
CA GLN A 111 13.73 2.08 8.34
C GLN A 111 14.11 3.41 7.70
N ALA A 112 13.12 4.20 7.30
CA ALA A 112 13.31 5.53 6.72
C ALA A 112 13.70 6.61 7.75
N GLY A 113 13.69 6.29 9.04
CA GLY A 113 14.16 7.17 10.10
C GLY A 113 13.09 7.69 11.05
N MET A 114 11.81 7.42 10.81
CA MET A 114 10.72 7.81 11.71
C MET A 114 10.85 7.15 13.08
N ARG A 115 10.50 7.90 14.13
CA ARG A 115 10.53 7.43 15.53
C ARG A 115 9.23 7.80 16.26
N PRO A 116 8.91 7.15 17.39
CA PRO A 116 7.65 7.39 18.15
C PRO A 116 7.39 8.85 18.54
N ASN A 117 8.43 9.67 18.65
CA ASN A 117 8.30 11.08 19.03
C ASN A 117 8.13 12.04 17.84
N ASP A 118 8.13 11.50 16.61
CA ASP A 118 7.95 12.31 15.40
C ASP A 118 6.51 12.78 15.25
N ARG A 119 6.36 13.93 14.60
CA ARG A 119 5.10 14.46 14.12
C ARG A 119 5.04 14.26 12.61
N TYR A 120 4.14 13.41 12.17
CA TYR A 120 3.99 12.98 10.80
C TYR A 120 2.81 13.68 10.13
N VAL A 121 3.03 14.27 8.98
CA VAL A 121 1.98 14.79 8.10
C VAL A 121 1.87 13.91 6.86
N HIS A 122 0.66 13.43 6.61
CA HIS A 122 0.31 12.71 5.40
C HIS A 122 -0.20 13.69 4.34
N GLY A 123 0.60 13.96 3.32
CA GLY A 123 0.32 14.92 2.25
C GLY A 123 -0.14 14.27 0.93
N LEU A 124 -0.70 13.05 0.99
CA LEU A 124 -1.23 12.32 -0.15
C LEU A 124 -2.75 12.13 -0.04
N ASN A 125 -3.37 11.70 -1.14
CA ASN A 125 -4.80 11.43 -1.17
C ASN A 125 -5.11 10.09 -0.49
N PHE A 126 -6.00 10.10 0.48
CA PHE A 126 -6.47 8.89 1.18
C PHE A 126 -7.34 7.96 0.31
N ALA A 127 -7.84 8.44 -0.82
CA ALA A 127 -8.72 7.65 -1.68
C ALA A 127 -7.98 6.68 -2.61
N LEU A 128 -6.65 6.76 -2.70
CA LEU A 128 -5.85 5.90 -3.56
C LEU A 128 -5.10 4.84 -2.75
N TYR A 129 -4.77 3.74 -3.41
CA TYR A 129 -4.03 2.63 -2.83
C TYR A 129 -2.75 3.06 -2.09
N VAL A 130 -1.98 3.96 -2.70
CA VAL A 130 -0.66 4.42 -2.20
C VAL A 130 -0.76 5.45 -1.07
N GLY A 131 -1.91 5.90 -0.69
CA GLY A 131 -1.99 7.01 0.26
C GLY A 131 -2.92 6.77 1.43
N GLY A 132 -3.76 5.76 1.31
CA GLY A 132 -4.88 5.58 2.21
C GLY A 132 -4.50 5.33 3.65
N PRO A 133 -4.17 4.10 4.01
CA PRO A 133 -3.99 3.72 5.41
C PRO A 133 -2.58 3.90 5.96
N ASP A 134 -1.59 4.37 5.17
CA ASP A 134 -0.19 4.53 5.60
C ASP A 134 -0.06 5.38 6.87
N VAL A 135 -0.97 6.34 7.05
CA VAL A 135 -1.05 7.16 8.26
C VAL A 135 -1.28 6.31 9.52
N ILE A 136 -1.98 5.19 9.40
CA ILE A 136 -2.21 4.25 10.51
C ILE A 136 -0.91 3.51 10.84
N GLY A 137 -0.10 3.18 9.84
CA GLY A 137 1.25 2.62 10.04
C GLY A 137 2.15 3.56 10.86
N ALA A 138 2.10 4.86 10.60
CA ALA A 138 2.81 5.85 11.42
C ALA A 138 2.28 5.89 12.87
N GLN A 139 0.97 5.82 13.07
CA GLN A 139 0.36 5.73 14.41
C GLN A 139 0.74 4.42 15.13
N ARG A 140 0.79 3.31 14.41
CA ARG A 140 1.20 2.00 14.94
C ARG A 140 2.68 2.01 15.38
N LEU A 141 3.52 2.77 14.68
CA LEU A 141 4.90 3.05 15.10
C LEU A 141 4.96 3.89 16.39
N GLY A 142 3.91 4.65 16.70
CA GLY A 142 3.84 5.55 17.84
C GLY A 142 4.13 7.01 17.52
N ALA A 143 4.20 7.39 16.25
CA ALA A 143 4.32 8.78 15.82
C ALA A 143 2.98 9.52 15.96
N LEU A 144 3.04 10.83 16.20
CA LEU A 144 1.86 11.69 16.16
C LEU A 144 1.46 11.96 14.71
N ALA A 145 0.44 11.28 14.23
CA ALA A 145 -0.04 11.47 12.87
C ALA A 145 -1.02 12.65 12.76
N ILE A 146 -0.71 13.59 11.88
CA ILE A 146 -1.54 14.73 11.53
C ILE A 146 -2.22 14.43 10.21
N TRP A 147 -3.51 14.11 10.26
CA TRP A 147 -4.33 13.70 9.14
C TRP A 147 -4.73 14.91 8.29
N VAL A 148 -3.98 15.20 7.25
CA VAL A 148 -4.24 16.33 6.34
C VAL A 148 -4.83 15.85 5.02
N GLY A 149 -4.20 14.87 4.39
CA GLY A 149 -4.60 14.38 3.07
C GLY A 149 -4.29 15.37 1.95
N ALA A 150 -4.94 15.18 0.82
CA ALA A 150 -4.83 16.07 -0.33
C ALA A 150 -5.66 17.35 -0.12
N VAL A 151 -5.02 18.39 0.35
CA VAL A 151 -5.59 19.73 0.54
C VAL A 151 -4.89 20.75 -0.37
N PRO A 152 -5.48 21.94 -0.59
CA PRO A 152 -4.77 23.03 -1.27
C PRO A 152 -3.42 23.32 -0.62
N SER A 153 -2.40 23.61 -1.45
CA SER A 153 -1.03 23.82 -0.99
C SER A 153 -0.91 24.88 0.11
N ASP A 154 -1.71 25.95 0.04
CA ASP A 154 -1.78 26.98 1.08
C ASP A 154 -2.19 26.41 2.44
N ARG A 155 -3.16 25.52 2.43
CA ARG A 155 -3.62 24.87 3.66
C ARG A 155 -2.56 23.94 4.22
N LEU A 156 -1.86 23.21 3.36
CA LEU A 156 -0.76 22.37 3.78
C LEU A 156 0.39 23.19 4.36
N LEU A 157 0.80 24.26 3.70
CA LEU A 157 1.84 25.18 4.23
C LEU A 157 1.45 25.78 5.59
N PHE A 158 0.16 26.14 5.78
CA PHE A 158 -0.33 26.58 7.07
C PHE A 158 -0.16 25.49 8.14
N VAL A 159 -0.51 24.24 7.82
CA VAL A 159 -0.35 23.10 8.74
C VAL A 159 1.12 22.87 9.08
N LEU A 160 2.01 22.89 8.09
CA LEU A 160 3.45 22.72 8.27
C LEU A 160 4.01 23.81 9.20
N LYS A 161 3.62 25.06 8.99
CA LYS A 161 4.06 26.17 9.84
C LYS A 161 3.48 26.12 11.24
N GLN A 162 2.19 25.83 11.38
CA GLN A 162 1.49 25.87 12.65
C GLN A 162 1.87 24.72 13.58
N TYR A 163 2.00 23.51 13.04
CA TYR A 163 2.20 22.30 13.85
C TYR A 163 3.64 21.77 13.82
N GLN A 164 4.50 22.33 12.95
CA GLN A 164 5.92 22.01 12.90
C GLN A 164 6.16 20.49 12.84
N PRO A 165 5.60 19.74 11.86
CA PRO A 165 5.86 18.32 11.75
C PRO A 165 7.34 18.07 11.46
N THR A 166 7.83 16.92 11.93
CA THR A 166 9.21 16.49 11.69
C THR A 166 9.34 15.66 10.41
N ILE A 167 8.22 15.09 9.95
CA ILE A 167 8.16 14.24 8.76
C ILE A 167 6.93 14.61 7.92
N ILE A 168 7.12 14.69 6.62
CA ILE A 168 6.05 14.75 5.63
C ILE A 168 6.16 13.59 4.64
N TRP A 169 5.07 12.88 4.43
CA TRP A 169 4.93 11.87 3.39
C TRP A 169 4.22 12.47 2.19
N THR A 170 4.94 12.58 1.08
CA THR A 170 4.41 13.17 -0.16
C THR A 170 5.25 12.75 -1.37
N SER A 171 4.79 13.05 -2.60
CA SER A 171 5.62 12.84 -3.78
C SER A 171 6.76 13.87 -3.86
N PRO A 172 7.95 13.50 -4.38
CA PRO A 172 9.06 14.43 -4.55
C PRO A 172 8.71 15.67 -5.38
N SER A 173 7.91 15.50 -6.43
CA SER A 173 7.45 16.62 -7.29
C SER A 173 6.54 17.59 -6.54
N TYR A 174 5.68 17.07 -5.65
CA TYR A 174 4.81 17.94 -4.85
C TYR A 174 5.59 18.62 -3.72
N ALA A 175 6.57 17.96 -3.12
CA ALA A 175 7.47 18.60 -2.16
C ALA A 175 8.22 19.78 -2.78
N TRP A 176 8.73 19.60 -4.00
CA TRP A 176 9.34 20.70 -4.76
C TRP A 176 8.36 21.86 -4.99
N HIS A 177 7.15 21.55 -5.48
CA HIS A 177 6.10 22.54 -5.73
C HIS A 177 5.72 23.32 -4.45
N LEU A 178 5.61 22.63 -3.30
CA LEU A 178 5.37 23.29 -2.01
C LEU A 178 6.49 24.27 -1.66
N GLY A 179 7.74 23.93 -1.94
CA GLY A 179 8.89 24.81 -1.73
C GLY A 179 8.82 26.11 -2.56
N GLU A 180 8.38 26.00 -3.82
CA GLU A 180 8.19 27.18 -4.69
C GLU A 180 7.04 28.07 -4.20
N ILE A 181 5.88 27.48 -3.86
CA ILE A 181 4.74 28.26 -3.30
C ILE A 181 5.13 28.90 -1.97
N ALA A 182 5.89 28.21 -1.12
CA ALA A 182 6.36 28.79 0.14
C ALA A 182 7.16 30.08 -0.08
N LYS A 183 8.10 30.05 -1.04
CA LYS A 183 8.88 31.24 -1.41
C LYS A 183 8.01 32.36 -1.97
N GLU A 184 7.08 32.07 -2.88
CA GLU A 184 6.14 33.05 -3.44
C GLU A 184 5.30 33.75 -2.35
N LYS A 185 5.00 33.03 -1.27
CA LYS A 185 4.26 33.56 -0.11
C LYS A 185 5.14 34.24 0.94
N GLY A 186 6.43 34.35 0.66
CA GLY A 186 7.39 35.01 1.56
C GLY A 186 7.80 34.17 2.77
N PHE A 187 7.60 32.86 2.74
CA PHE A 187 8.18 31.94 3.73
C PHE A 187 9.63 31.63 3.37
N ASP A 188 10.49 31.57 4.37
CA ASP A 188 11.79 30.93 4.26
C ASP A 188 11.67 29.45 4.69
N PRO A 189 11.78 28.48 3.76
CA PRO A 189 11.63 27.08 4.12
C PRO A 189 12.60 26.59 5.20
N LYS A 190 13.73 27.24 5.39
CA LYS A 190 14.72 26.87 6.41
C LYS A 190 14.40 27.39 7.81
N GLU A 191 13.77 28.57 7.85
CA GLU A 191 13.44 29.26 9.11
C GLU A 191 12.02 28.95 9.57
N ASP A 192 11.07 28.85 8.61
CA ASP A 192 9.65 28.70 8.88
C ASP A 192 9.19 27.27 9.09
N PHE A 193 9.98 26.27 8.62
CA PHE A 193 9.64 24.86 8.73
C PHE A 193 10.79 24.08 9.37
N LEU A 194 10.45 23.06 10.18
CA LEU A 194 11.46 22.12 10.63
C LEU A 194 12.10 21.38 9.45
N SER A 195 13.37 21.00 9.61
CA SER A 195 14.02 20.14 8.63
C SER A 195 13.26 18.82 8.55
N LEU A 196 12.60 18.60 7.43
CA LEU A 196 11.79 17.41 7.19
C LEU A 196 12.65 16.30 6.60
N ILE A 197 12.50 15.10 7.15
CA ILE A 197 13.00 13.89 6.50
C ILE A 197 12.00 13.56 5.38
N HIS A 198 12.48 13.52 4.15
CA HIS A 198 11.70 13.04 3.01
C HIS A 198 11.80 11.52 2.96
N ILE A 199 10.67 10.86 3.02
CA ILE A 199 10.56 9.41 2.84
C ILE A 199 9.94 9.15 1.47
#